data_f28c29900bd86a7b5195cbb2e3a391d4
#
_entry.id   f28c29900bd86a7b5195cbb2e3a391d4
#
_cell.length_a   1.000
_cell.length_b   1.000
_cell.length_c   1.000
_cell.angle_alpha   90.00
_cell.angle_beta   90.00
_cell.angle_gamma   90.00
#
_symmetry.space_group_name_H-M   'P 1'
#
loop_
_entity.id
_entity.type
_entity.pdbx_description
1 polymer ?
#
loop_
_entity_poly.entity_id
_entity_poly.type
_entity_poly.pdbx_seq_one_letter_code
_entity_poly.pdbx_strand_id
1 'polypeptide(L)'
;MYPDNLFWNVNLYSICLTLGLISAIIVLDKYLTHRKVPGKVQSFYLIVGVVAIFMGIISANLAQSIYHFIETGEFKFGKDGAGMTFYGGLVGGVIVFFIGFFGFGKIVFKENEHIKYCSDLFAVAPCCITIAHGFGRIGCLFAGCCYGKKMDGFPGLWMHTPDGTGYFLPTQLYEAIFLFILFAVTSVLFYKEIDWNFVVYLVGYGLWRFFIEY
;
A
#
# COMPACT_ATOMS: atom_id res chain seq x y z
N MET A 1 11.21 14.93 12.81
CA MET A 1 10.44 14.55 11.67
C MET A 1 10.42 15.67 10.70
N TYR A 2 10.38 15.38 9.45
CA TYR A 2 10.68 16.34 8.40
C TYR A 2 9.51 16.36 7.42
N PRO A 3 8.38 17.04 7.78
CA PRO A 3 7.30 17.29 6.84
C PRO A 3 7.72 18.27 5.75
N ASP A 4 8.84 18.99 5.98
CA ASP A 4 9.34 20.01 5.07
C ASP A 4 9.92 19.41 3.80
N ASN A 5 9.80 20.15 2.70
CA ASN A 5 10.36 19.76 1.43
C ASN A 5 11.90 19.82 1.50
N LEU A 6 12.58 18.75 1.08
CA LEU A 6 14.04 18.70 0.96
C LEU A 6 14.52 19.60 -0.17
N PHE A 7 13.83 19.54 -1.31
CA PHE A 7 14.05 20.40 -2.47
C PHE A 7 12.80 20.35 -3.36
N TRP A 8 12.44 21.48 -3.97
CA TRP A 8 11.21 21.67 -4.72
C TRP A 8 9.98 21.15 -3.93
N ASN A 9 9.20 20.24 -4.40
CA ASN A 9 8.06 19.66 -3.67
C ASN A 9 8.30 18.22 -3.21
N VAL A 10 9.58 17.81 -3.07
CA VAL A 10 9.95 16.45 -2.65
C VAL A 10 10.22 16.44 -1.15
N ASN A 11 9.48 15.61 -0.44
CA ASN A 11 9.65 15.34 0.99
C ASN A 11 10.02 13.86 1.22
N LEU A 12 10.49 13.54 2.42
CA LEU A 12 10.88 12.16 2.77
C LEU A 12 9.72 11.16 2.66
N TYR A 13 8.49 11.61 2.87
CA TYR A 13 7.30 10.79 2.70
C TYR A 13 7.15 10.30 1.24
N SER A 14 7.23 11.22 0.27
CA SER A 14 7.13 10.88 -1.14
C SER A 14 8.28 10.00 -1.63
N ILE A 15 9.49 10.18 -1.09
CA ILE A 15 10.63 9.30 -1.37
C ILE A 15 10.33 7.87 -0.88
N CYS A 16 9.84 7.70 0.35
CA CYS A 16 9.49 6.40 0.88
C CYS A 16 8.38 5.72 0.06
N LEU A 17 7.33 6.46 -0.33
CA LEU A 17 6.28 5.92 -1.20
C LEU A 17 6.83 5.45 -2.54
N THR A 18 7.71 6.23 -3.15
CA THR A 18 8.35 5.88 -4.43
C THR A 18 9.22 4.62 -4.28
N LEU A 19 10.02 4.54 -3.22
CA LEU A 19 10.82 3.34 -2.92
C LEU A 19 9.94 2.12 -2.69
N GLY A 20 8.82 2.27 -2.00
CA GLY A 20 7.84 1.20 -1.79
C GLY A 20 7.26 0.68 -3.12
N LEU A 21 6.86 1.60 -4.00
CA LEU A 21 6.33 1.25 -5.31
C LEU A 21 7.37 0.56 -6.19
N ILE A 22 8.60 1.10 -6.26
CA ILE A 22 9.69 0.50 -7.02
C ILE A 22 10.02 -0.90 -6.48
N SER A 23 10.10 -1.07 -5.15
CA SER A 23 10.35 -2.36 -4.52
C SER A 23 9.25 -3.37 -4.85
N ALA A 24 7.98 -2.97 -4.83
CA ALA A 24 6.87 -3.85 -5.20
C ALA A 24 6.93 -4.27 -6.67
N ILE A 25 7.27 -3.37 -7.58
CA ILE A 25 7.45 -3.66 -9.01
C ILE A 25 8.59 -4.67 -9.21
N ILE A 26 9.73 -4.47 -8.54
CA ILE A 26 10.88 -5.39 -8.62
C ILE A 26 10.50 -6.78 -8.08
N VAL A 27 9.78 -6.84 -6.96
CA VAL A 27 9.30 -8.12 -6.38
C VAL A 27 8.34 -8.80 -7.34
N LEU A 28 7.36 -8.07 -7.89
CA LEU A 28 6.41 -8.61 -8.86
C LEU A 28 7.13 -9.23 -10.07
N ASP A 29 8.03 -8.48 -10.70
CA ASP A 29 8.78 -8.92 -11.87
C ASP A 29 9.64 -10.17 -11.57
N LYS A 30 10.46 -10.09 -10.52
CA LYS A 30 11.37 -11.20 -10.14
C LYS A 30 10.62 -12.48 -9.76
N TYR A 31 9.53 -12.36 -9.00
CA TYR A 31 8.81 -13.52 -8.51
C TYR A 31 7.96 -14.16 -9.60
N LEU A 32 7.29 -13.37 -10.46
CA LEU A 32 6.58 -13.92 -11.62
C LEU A 32 7.55 -14.55 -12.62
N THR A 33 8.73 -13.98 -12.82
CA THR A 33 9.79 -14.58 -13.64
C THR A 33 10.27 -15.92 -13.04
N HIS A 34 10.44 -16.01 -11.72
CA HIS A 34 10.78 -17.27 -11.04
C HIS A 34 9.72 -18.36 -11.27
N ARG A 35 8.44 -18.00 -11.27
CA ARG A 35 7.30 -18.89 -11.60
C ARG A 35 7.15 -19.16 -13.11
N LYS A 36 8.04 -18.63 -13.94
CA LYS A 36 8.02 -18.79 -15.42
C LYS A 36 6.74 -18.29 -16.07
N VAL A 37 6.11 -17.27 -15.48
CA VAL A 37 4.94 -16.61 -16.07
C VAL A 37 5.37 -15.90 -17.36
N PRO A 38 4.63 -16.00 -18.48
CA PRO A 38 4.99 -15.32 -19.73
C PRO A 38 5.11 -13.80 -19.57
N GLY A 39 6.15 -13.17 -20.15
CA GLY A 39 6.42 -11.75 -20.01
C GLY A 39 5.26 -10.85 -20.43
N LYS A 40 4.46 -11.28 -21.42
CA LYS A 40 3.23 -10.56 -21.82
C LYS A 40 2.20 -10.50 -20.67
N VAL A 41 2.04 -11.60 -19.92
CA VAL A 41 1.14 -11.67 -18.77
C VAL A 41 1.69 -10.84 -17.62
N GLN A 42 3.01 -10.91 -17.35
CA GLN A 42 3.67 -10.08 -16.33
C GLN A 42 3.47 -8.59 -16.59
N SER A 43 3.73 -8.14 -17.83
CA SER A 43 3.52 -6.74 -18.23
C SER A 43 2.06 -6.30 -18.09
N PHE A 44 1.13 -7.19 -18.40
CA PHE A 44 -0.29 -6.92 -18.23
C PHE A 44 -0.65 -6.74 -16.74
N TYR A 45 -0.19 -7.63 -15.86
CA TYR A 45 -0.42 -7.52 -14.42
C TYR A 45 0.17 -6.23 -13.85
N LEU A 46 1.38 -5.86 -14.29
CA LEU A 46 2.01 -4.60 -13.89
C LEU A 46 1.17 -3.38 -14.32
N ILE A 47 0.75 -3.35 -15.59
CA ILE A 47 -0.03 -2.22 -16.13
C ILE A 47 -1.36 -2.10 -15.38
N VAL A 48 -2.09 -3.20 -15.21
CA VAL A 48 -3.38 -3.20 -14.48
C VAL A 48 -3.18 -2.78 -13.02
N GLY A 49 -2.11 -3.26 -12.37
CA GLY A 49 -1.78 -2.88 -11.00
C GLY A 49 -1.46 -1.38 -10.86
N VAL A 50 -0.62 -0.85 -11.75
CA VAL A 50 -0.27 0.59 -11.76
C VAL A 50 -1.50 1.46 -12.02
N VAL A 51 -2.33 1.11 -13.01
CA VAL A 51 -3.58 1.83 -13.30
C VAL A 51 -4.53 1.78 -12.10
N ALA A 52 -4.66 0.62 -11.45
CA ALA A 52 -5.49 0.47 -10.25
C ALA A 52 -5.00 1.35 -9.09
N ILE A 53 -3.69 1.48 -8.88
CA ILE A 53 -3.11 2.37 -7.87
C ILE A 53 -3.45 3.84 -8.19
N PHE A 54 -3.23 4.30 -9.41
CA PHE A 54 -3.54 5.68 -9.81
C PHE A 54 -5.02 6.00 -9.66
N MET A 55 -5.89 5.11 -10.12
CA MET A 55 -7.35 5.29 -10.00
C MET A 55 -7.80 5.18 -8.55
N GLY A 56 -7.13 4.37 -7.74
CA GLY A 56 -7.34 4.31 -6.30
C GLY A 56 -7.04 5.65 -5.61
N ILE A 57 -5.95 6.33 -5.96
CA ILE A 57 -5.63 7.66 -5.44
C ILE A 57 -6.73 8.68 -5.82
N ILE A 58 -7.18 8.67 -7.08
CA ILE A 58 -8.27 9.53 -7.53
C ILE A 58 -9.56 9.23 -6.75
N SER A 59 -9.89 7.96 -6.58
CA SER A 59 -11.06 7.50 -5.83
C SER A 59 -10.97 7.88 -4.34
N ALA A 60 -9.78 7.83 -3.72
CA ALA A 60 -9.56 8.27 -2.35
C ALA A 60 -9.88 9.76 -2.16
N ASN A 61 -9.42 10.60 -3.09
CA ASN A 61 -9.74 12.04 -3.10
C ASN A 61 -11.23 12.28 -3.34
N LEU A 62 -11.83 11.57 -4.30
CA LEU A 62 -13.24 11.73 -4.62
C LEU A 62 -14.14 11.34 -3.43
N ALA A 63 -13.87 10.21 -2.80
CA ALA A 63 -14.61 9.78 -1.63
C ALA A 63 -14.51 10.79 -0.48
N GLN A 64 -13.33 11.34 -0.23
CA GLN A 64 -13.13 12.37 0.78
C GLN A 64 -13.86 13.68 0.42
N SER A 65 -13.85 14.07 -0.86
CA SER A 65 -14.56 15.24 -1.35
C SER A 65 -16.09 15.12 -1.19
N ILE A 66 -16.62 13.90 -1.46
CA ILE A 66 -18.04 13.60 -1.24
C ILE A 66 -18.37 13.67 0.24
N TYR A 67 -17.53 13.09 1.11
CA TYR A 67 -17.73 13.14 2.55
C TYR A 67 -17.73 14.58 3.08
N HIS A 68 -16.76 15.39 2.66
CA HIS A 68 -16.70 16.82 3.02
C HIS A 68 -17.92 17.59 2.51
N PHE A 69 -18.38 17.30 1.29
CA PHE A 69 -19.60 17.93 0.76
C PHE A 69 -20.85 17.60 1.59
N ILE A 70 -20.98 16.37 2.07
CA ILE A 70 -22.10 15.96 2.93
C ILE A 70 -22.07 16.72 4.26
N GLU A 71 -20.87 16.96 4.82
CA GLU A 71 -20.73 17.65 6.12
C GLU A 71 -20.85 19.16 6.02
N THR A 72 -20.29 19.78 4.99
CA THR A 72 -20.14 21.26 4.92
C THR A 72 -20.96 21.92 3.82
N GLY A 73 -21.50 21.15 2.87
CA GLY A 73 -22.15 21.67 1.65
C GLY A 73 -21.17 22.18 0.59
N GLU A 74 -19.84 22.13 0.83
CA GLU A 74 -18.82 22.62 -0.09
C GLU A 74 -18.06 21.44 -0.72
N PHE A 75 -18.04 21.35 -2.06
CA PHE A 75 -17.27 20.35 -2.79
C PHE A 75 -15.84 20.84 -3.01
N LYS A 76 -14.86 20.18 -2.39
CA LYS A 76 -13.42 20.49 -2.53
C LYS A 76 -12.67 19.27 -3.04
N PHE A 77 -11.99 19.42 -4.17
CA PHE A 77 -11.23 18.35 -4.81
C PHE A 77 -9.77 18.76 -5.09
N GLY A 78 -8.84 17.83 -5.00
CA GLY A 78 -7.43 18.09 -5.29
C GLY A 78 -6.67 18.78 -4.17
N LYS A 79 -5.83 19.78 -4.50
CA LYS A 79 -4.93 20.46 -3.54
C LYS A 79 -5.69 21.23 -2.43
N ASP A 80 -6.85 21.75 -2.76
CA ASP A 80 -7.72 22.46 -1.81
C ASP A 80 -8.73 21.49 -1.15
N GLY A 81 -8.56 20.20 -1.39
CA GLY A 81 -9.45 19.15 -0.94
C GLY A 81 -9.30 18.80 0.54
N ALA A 82 -10.29 18.10 1.05
CA ALA A 82 -10.36 17.65 2.44
C ALA A 82 -9.39 16.50 2.80
N GLY A 83 -8.45 16.14 1.92
CA GLY A 83 -7.51 15.03 2.10
C GLY A 83 -7.86 13.78 1.29
N MET A 84 -7.50 12.60 1.80
CA MET A 84 -7.72 11.31 1.13
C MET A 84 -8.26 10.28 2.11
N THR A 85 -9.31 9.54 1.72
CA THR A 85 -9.88 8.46 2.52
C THR A 85 -9.28 7.13 2.08
N PHE A 86 -8.68 6.38 3.02
CA PHE A 86 -8.10 5.07 2.75
C PHE A 86 -9.11 4.10 2.11
N TYR A 87 -10.31 3.98 2.69
CA TYR A 87 -11.34 3.07 2.17
C TYR A 87 -11.83 3.44 0.77
N GLY A 88 -11.95 4.74 0.47
CA GLY A 88 -12.29 5.20 -0.88
C GLY A 88 -11.26 4.77 -1.91
N GLY A 89 -9.98 4.86 -1.56
CA GLY A 89 -8.88 4.42 -2.40
C GLY A 89 -8.83 2.90 -2.58
N LEU A 90 -9.01 2.16 -1.49
CA LEU A 90 -9.01 0.70 -1.51
C LEU A 90 -10.14 0.15 -2.41
N VAL A 91 -11.37 0.59 -2.17
CA VAL A 91 -12.54 0.13 -2.93
C VAL A 91 -12.41 0.50 -4.40
N GLY A 92 -12.06 1.76 -4.71
CA GLY A 92 -11.89 2.21 -6.08
C GLY A 92 -10.76 1.48 -6.81
N GLY A 93 -9.62 1.30 -6.16
CA GLY A 93 -8.49 0.56 -6.72
C GLY A 93 -8.84 -0.91 -7.00
N VAL A 94 -9.51 -1.58 -6.07
CA VAL A 94 -9.97 -2.97 -6.24
C VAL A 94 -10.95 -3.11 -7.40
N ILE A 95 -11.94 -2.22 -7.50
CA ILE A 95 -12.90 -2.23 -8.61
C ILE A 95 -12.19 -2.06 -9.95
N VAL A 96 -11.31 -1.07 -10.05
CA VAL A 96 -10.54 -0.83 -11.29
C VAL A 96 -9.64 -2.00 -11.63
N PHE A 97 -9.00 -2.62 -10.62
CA PHE A 97 -8.20 -3.81 -10.83
C PHE A 97 -9.03 -4.96 -11.42
N PHE A 98 -10.20 -5.25 -10.86
CA PHE A 98 -11.06 -6.32 -11.37
C PHE A 98 -11.62 -6.03 -12.77
N ILE A 99 -12.03 -4.78 -13.04
CA ILE A 99 -12.47 -4.38 -14.38
C ILE A 99 -11.31 -4.52 -15.38
N GLY A 100 -10.11 -4.05 -15.02
CA GLY A 100 -8.91 -4.19 -15.83
C GLY A 100 -8.54 -5.65 -16.06
N PHE A 101 -8.47 -6.43 -14.99
CA PHE A 101 -8.07 -7.83 -15.04
C PHE A 101 -9.04 -8.69 -15.87
N PHE A 102 -10.33 -8.64 -15.56
CA PHE A 102 -11.32 -9.47 -16.27
C PHE A 102 -11.83 -8.85 -17.56
N GLY A 103 -12.01 -7.52 -17.62
CA GLY A 103 -12.52 -6.83 -18.82
C GLY A 103 -11.46 -6.72 -19.91
N PHE A 104 -10.38 -5.97 -19.63
CA PHE A 104 -9.29 -5.81 -20.59
C PHE A 104 -8.52 -7.09 -20.85
N GLY A 105 -8.39 -7.96 -19.84
CA GLY A 105 -7.73 -9.26 -20.00
C GLY A 105 -8.36 -10.11 -21.10
N LYS A 106 -9.70 -10.14 -21.20
CA LYS A 106 -10.41 -10.85 -22.27
C LYS A 106 -10.17 -10.26 -23.68
N ILE A 107 -9.90 -8.96 -23.75
CA ILE A 107 -9.61 -8.29 -25.03
C ILE A 107 -8.17 -8.56 -25.46
N VAL A 108 -7.23 -8.53 -24.51
CA VAL A 108 -5.78 -8.65 -24.78
C VAL A 108 -5.33 -10.10 -24.97
N PHE A 109 -5.95 -11.04 -24.25
CA PHE A 109 -5.57 -12.45 -24.25
C PHE A 109 -6.65 -13.34 -24.85
N LYS A 110 -6.28 -14.04 -25.92
CA LYS A 110 -7.10 -15.13 -26.44
C LYS A 110 -7.11 -16.29 -25.43
N GLU A 111 -8.25 -16.97 -25.31
CA GLU A 111 -8.41 -18.12 -24.41
C GLU A 111 -8.16 -17.83 -22.90
N ASN A 112 -8.26 -16.56 -22.49
CA ASN A 112 -8.08 -16.15 -21.08
C ASN A 112 -6.72 -16.59 -20.48
N GLU A 113 -5.64 -16.55 -21.26
CA GLU A 113 -4.30 -16.96 -20.83
C GLU A 113 -3.87 -16.30 -19.51
N HIS A 114 -4.21 -15.01 -19.29
CA HIS A 114 -3.91 -14.29 -18.05
C HIS A 114 -4.58 -14.93 -16.82
N ILE A 115 -5.72 -15.61 -16.97
CA ILE A 115 -6.40 -16.29 -15.85
C ILE A 115 -5.65 -17.57 -15.43
N LYS A 116 -4.95 -18.22 -16.34
CA LYS A 116 -4.17 -19.45 -16.04
C LYS A 116 -3.08 -19.20 -14.99
N TYR A 117 -2.54 -18.00 -14.94
CA TYR A 117 -1.49 -17.58 -13.99
C TYR A 117 -2.03 -16.75 -12.81
N CYS A 118 -3.34 -16.74 -12.59
CA CYS A 118 -3.97 -15.98 -11.51
C CYS A 118 -3.51 -16.46 -10.12
N SER A 119 -3.29 -17.77 -9.94
CA SER A 119 -2.74 -18.32 -8.70
C SER A 119 -1.34 -17.79 -8.38
N ASP A 120 -0.48 -17.64 -9.42
CA ASP A 120 0.85 -17.06 -9.23
C ASP A 120 0.78 -15.59 -8.83
N LEU A 121 -0.16 -14.84 -9.41
CA LEU A 121 -0.40 -13.45 -9.00
C LEU A 121 -0.84 -13.36 -7.52
N PHE A 122 -1.77 -14.23 -7.08
CA PHE A 122 -2.19 -14.27 -5.68
C PHE A 122 -1.07 -14.72 -4.73
N ALA A 123 -0.15 -15.56 -5.18
CA ALA A 123 1.01 -15.94 -4.39
C ALA A 123 2.02 -14.80 -4.24
N VAL A 124 2.16 -13.94 -5.25
CA VAL A 124 3.11 -12.81 -5.25
C VAL A 124 2.52 -11.55 -4.61
N ALA A 125 1.21 -11.31 -4.75
CA ALA A 125 0.56 -10.08 -4.30
C ALA A 125 0.84 -9.73 -2.82
N PRO A 126 0.79 -10.67 -1.85
CA PRO A 126 1.14 -10.38 -0.46
C PRO A 126 2.55 -9.86 -0.27
N CYS A 127 3.52 -10.38 -1.03
CA CYS A 127 4.92 -9.91 -0.99
C CYS A 127 5.02 -8.46 -1.50
N CYS A 128 4.33 -8.15 -2.59
CA CYS A 128 4.30 -6.78 -3.13
C CYS A 128 3.62 -5.80 -2.18
N ILE A 129 2.49 -6.21 -1.59
CA ILE A 129 1.72 -5.36 -0.67
C ILE A 129 2.52 -5.09 0.60
N THR A 130 3.11 -6.10 1.22
CA THR A 130 3.84 -5.96 2.49
C THR A 130 5.07 -5.08 2.35
N ILE A 131 5.86 -5.23 1.27
CA ILE A 131 7.05 -4.40 1.05
C ILE A 131 6.65 -2.93 0.79
N ALA A 132 5.68 -2.69 -0.09
CA ALA A 132 5.21 -1.34 -0.38
C ALA A 132 4.61 -0.65 0.83
N HIS A 133 3.79 -1.38 1.60
CA HIS A 133 3.16 -0.87 2.82
C HIS A 133 4.19 -0.58 3.90
N GLY A 134 5.21 -1.42 4.09
CA GLY A 134 6.31 -1.19 5.02
C GLY A 134 7.03 0.12 4.75
N PHE A 135 7.40 0.40 3.50
CA PHE A 135 7.95 1.70 3.11
C PHE A 135 6.98 2.86 3.31
N GLY A 136 5.69 2.65 3.05
CA GLY A 136 4.64 3.64 3.33
C GLY A 136 4.59 4.03 4.81
N ARG A 137 4.71 3.05 5.73
CA ARG A 137 4.76 3.31 7.18
C ARG A 137 6.03 4.04 7.62
N ILE A 138 7.17 3.75 7.00
CA ILE A 138 8.38 4.58 7.20
C ILE A 138 8.14 6.02 6.71
N GLY A 139 7.44 6.20 5.59
CA GLY A 139 7.00 7.51 5.13
C GLY A 139 6.13 8.24 6.17
N CYS A 140 5.14 7.58 6.75
CA CYS A 140 4.30 8.13 7.82
C CYS A 140 5.13 8.56 9.05
N LEU A 141 6.18 7.80 9.39
CA LEU A 141 7.10 8.17 10.46
C LEU A 141 7.79 9.51 10.16
N PHE A 142 8.29 9.70 8.93
CA PHE A 142 8.92 10.96 8.53
C PHE A 142 7.91 12.11 8.43
N ALA A 143 6.70 11.86 7.99
CA ALA A 143 5.64 12.87 7.94
C ALA A 143 5.10 13.26 9.33
N GLY A 144 5.40 12.50 10.38
CA GLY A 144 4.88 12.77 11.73
C GLY A 144 3.38 12.50 11.87
N CYS A 145 2.82 11.58 11.07
CA CYS A 145 1.41 11.20 11.12
C CYS A 145 1.23 9.74 11.58
N CYS A 146 0.01 9.35 11.92
CA CYS A 146 -0.35 7.97 12.30
C CYS A 146 0.41 7.44 13.53
N TYR A 147 0.77 8.31 14.46
CA TYR A 147 1.40 7.96 15.73
C TYR A 147 0.37 7.48 16.77
N GLY A 148 0.87 6.81 17.81
CA GLY A 148 0.05 6.34 18.92
C GLY A 148 -0.05 7.36 20.05
N LYS A 149 -0.30 6.89 21.27
CA LYS A 149 -0.49 7.72 22.46
C LYS A 149 0.74 8.58 22.76
N LYS A 150 0.50 9.76 23.38
CA LYS A 150 1.56 10.59 23.95
C LYS A 150 2.18 9.86 25.13
N MET A 151 3.50 9.92 25.24
CA MET A 151 4.31 9.24 26.24
C MET A 151 5.16 10.25 27.03
N ASP A 152 5.65 9.86 28.18
CA ASP A 152 6.58 10.70 28.97
C ASP A 152 8.06 10.33 28.73
N GLY A 153 8.35 9.37 27.85
CA GLY A 153 9.68 8.88 27.52
C GLY A 153 9.65 7.55 26.76
N PHE A 154 10.68 6.70 26.97
CA PHE A 154 10.73 5.37 26.35
C PHE A 154 9.50 4.53 26.72
N PRO A 155 8.87 3.79 25.76
CA PRO A 155 9.28 3.52 24.39
C PRO A 155 8.84 4.55 23.33
N GLY A 156 8.40 5.75 23.73
CA GLY A 156 8.07 6.83 22.84
C GLY A 156 9.29 7.37 22.08
N LEU A 157 9.09 7.83 20.87
CA LEU A 157 10.06 8.62 20.12
C LEU A 157 9.70 10.09 20.15
N TRP A 158 10.73 10.97 20.18
CA TRP A 158 10.54 12.40 20.07
C TRP A 158 10.11 12.77 18.67
N MET A 159 8.90 13.28 18.52
CA MET A 159 8.29 13.57 17.23
C MET A 159 7.73 14.99 17.17
N HIS A 160 7.80 15.59 15.98
CA HIS A 160 6.99 16.74 15.59
C HIS A 160 5.73 16.21 14.91
N THR A 161 4.58 16.49 15.47
CA THR A 161 3.29 16.02 14.98
C THR A 161 2.32 17.20 14.87
N PRO A 162 1.18 17.05 14.18
CA PRO A 162 0.16 18.09 14.17
C PRO A 162 -0.35 18.46 15.58
N ASP A 163 -0.32 17.52 16.53
CA ASP A 163 -0.73 17.74 17.93
C ASP A 163 0.38 18.37 18.80
N GLY A 164 1.50 18.74 18.20
CA GLY A 164 2.64 19.36 18.87
C GLY A 164 3.88 18.48 18.90
N THR A 165 4.89 18.95 19.63
CA THR A 165 6.18 18.25 19.76
C THR A 165 6.25 17.53 21.11
N GLY A 166 6.73 16.28 21.08
CA GLY A 166 6.85 15.46 22.29
C GLY A 166 7.19 14.01 22.01
N TYR A 167 7.15 13.20 23.06
CA TYR A 167 7.28 11.75 22.93
C TYR A 167 5.93 11.15 22.57
N PHE A 168 5.90 10.38 21.49
CA PHE A 168 4.72 9.63 21.04
C PHE A 168 5.11 8.19 20.73
N LEU A 169 4.19 7.27 20.95
CA LEU A 169 4.40 5.87 20.59
C LEU A 169 4.52 5.73 19.07
N PRO A 170 5.65 5.25 18.53
CA PRO A 170 5.89 5.21 17.08
C PRO A 170 5.22 3.98 16.44
N THR A 171 3.89 3.93 16.48
CA THR A 171 3.10 2.81 15.95
C THR A 171 3.41 2.53 14.48
N GLN A 172 3.69 3.59 13.69
CA GLN A 172 4.09 3.47 12.30
C GLN A 172 5.45 2.76 12.12
N LEU A 173 6.40 2.95 13.04
CA LEU A 173 7.68 2.24 13.02
C LEU A 173 7.51 0.76 13.36
N TYR A 174 6.74 0.45 14.39
CA TYR A 174 6.46 -0.93 14.78
C TYR A 174 5.71 -1.67 13.67
N GLU A 175 4.75 -1.02 13.04
CA GLU A 175 4.03 -1.58 11.91
C GLU A 175 4.94 -1.78 10.69
N ALA A 176 5.87 -0.86 10.41
CA ALA A 176 6.85 -1.03 9.34
C ALA A 176 7.75 -2.26 9.58
N ILE A 177 8.27 -2.42 10.81
CA ILE A 177 9.09 -3.58 11.18
C ILE A 177 8.30 -4.88 11.00
N PHE A 178 7.07 -4.92 11.50
CA PHE A 178 6.19 -6.07 11.33
C PHE A 178 5.95 -6.40 9.86
N LEU A 179 5.68 -5.40 9.01
CA LEU A 179 5.44 -5.58 7.58
C LEU A 179 6.67 -6.11 6.84
N PHE A 180 7.88 -5.66 7.20
CA PHE A 180 9.11 -6.22 6.63
C PHE A 180 9.37 -7.66 7.07
N ILE A 181 9.04 -8.01 8.32
CA ILE A 181 9.07 -9.41 8.78
C ILE A 181 8.05 -10.23 8.02
N LEU A 182 6.82 -9.72 7.88
CA LEU A 182 5.77 -10.40 7.13
C LEU A 182 6.13 -10.57 5.64
N PHE A 183 6.81 -9.57 5.04
CA PHE A 183 7.40 -9.68 3.71
C PHE A 183 8.41 -10.84 3.61
N ALA A 184 9.32 -10.94 4.58
CA ALA A 184 10.28 -12.03 4.61
C ALA A 184 9.59 -13.39 4.73
N VAL A 185 8.60 -13.53 5.60
CA VAL A 185 7.80 -14.76 5.78
C VAL A 185 7.07 -15.13 4.48
N THR A 186 6.32 -14.19 3.89
CA THR A 186 5.58 -14.44 2.65
C THR A 186 6.50 -14.75 1.48
N SER A 187 7.70 -14.15 1.42
CA SER A 187 8.72 -14.46 0.43
C SER A 187 9.28 -15.90 0.60
N VAL A 188 9.55 -16.33 1.83
CA VAL A 188 9.98 -17.71 2.09
C VAL A 188 8.89 -18.72 1.69
N LEU A 189 7.63 -18.42 2.03
CA LEU A 189 6.50 -19.28 1.63
C LEU A 189 6.38 -19.35 0.10
N PHE A 190 6.53 -18.22 -0.58
CA PHE A 190 6.51 -18.14 -2.03
C PHE A 190 7.58 -19.04 -2.67
N TYR A 191 8.85 -18.94 -2.21
CA TYR A 191 9.93 -19.78 -2.74
C TYR A 191 9.81 -21.27 -2.37
N LYS A 192 9.09 -21.58 -1.30
CA LYS A 192 8.75 -22.97 -0.92
C LYS A 192 7.50 -23.50 -1.63
N GLU A 193 6.91 -22.72 -2.53
CA GLU A 193 5.69 -23.08 -3.29
C GLU A 193 4.48 -23.41 -2.39
N ILE A 194 4.39 -22.72 -1.24
CA ILE A 194 3.28 -22.89 -0.29
C ILE A 194 2.18 -21.89 -0.64
N ASP A 195 1.01 -22.38 -1.02
CA ASP A 195 -0.11 -21.56 -1.54
C ASP A 195 -0.90 -20.76 -0.47
N TRP A 196 -0.40 -20.72 0.77
CA TRP A 196 -1.06 -20.05 1.90
C TRP A 196 -0.64 -18.57 2.06
N ASN A 197 0.14 -18.03 1.13
CA ASN A 197 0.70 -16.68 1.21
C ASN A 197 -0.33 -15.60 1.51
N PHE A 198 -1.45 -15.65 0.79
CA PHE A 198 -2.51 -14.66 0.93
C PHE A 198 -3.22 -14.77 2.30
N VAL A 199 -3.46 -15.99 2.76
CA VAL A 199 -4.06 -16.27 4.07
C VAL A 199 -3.12 -15.81 5.20
N VAL A 200 -1.83 -16.10 5.11
CA VAL A 200 -0.82 -15.68 6.09
C VAL A 200 -0.76 -14.15 6.17
N TYR A 201 -0.82 -13.46 5.04
CA TYR A 201 -0.89 -12.00 5.03
C TYR A 201 -2.15 -11.49 5.72
N LEU A 202 -3.34 -11.97 5.33
CA LEU A 202 -4.61 -11.48 5.88
C LEU A 202 -4.70 -11.73 7.39
N VAL A 203 -4.40 -12.94 7.84
CA VAL A 203 -4.45 -13.31 9.25
C VAL A 203 -3.37 -12.57 10.04
N GLY A 204 -2.13 -12.58 9.54
CA GLY A 204 -1.01 -11.93 10.22
C GLY A 204 -1.21 -10.44 10.37
N TYR A 205 -1.60 -9.75 9.29
CA TYR A 205 -1.85 -8.31 9.35
C TYR A 205 -3.10 -7.96 10.14
N GLY A 206 -4.17 -8.75 10.04
CA GLY A 206 -5.39 -8.55 10.83
C GLY A 206 -5.13 -8.68 12.33
N LEU A 207 -4.38 -9.69 12.76
CA LEU A 207 -3.95 -9.85 14.15
C LEU A 207 -3.07 -8.69 14.61
N TRP A 208 -2.11 -8.27 13.78
CA TRP A 208 -1.26 -7.14 14.09
C TRP A 208 -2.07 -5.86 14.32
N ARG A 209 -3.02 -5.56 13.44
CA ARG A 209 -3.89 -4.37 13.59
C ARG A 209 -4.72 -4.43 14.86
N PHE A 210 -5.24 -5.60 15.22
CA PHE A 210 -5.93 -5.78 16.49
C PHE A 210 -5.04 -5.44 17.69
N PHE A 211 -3.80 -5.96 17.74
CA PHE A 211 -2.90 -5.74 18.87
C PHE A 211 -2.34 -4.31 18.96
N ILE A 212 -2.15 -3.60 17.84
CA ILE A 212 -1.56 -2.26 17.87
C ILE A 212 -2.59 -1.17 18.17
N GLU A 213 -3.89 -1.45 18.02
CA GLU A 213 -4.97 -0.52 18.34
C GLU A 213 -5.43 -0.59 19.80
N TYR A 214 -5.10 -1.66 20.51
CA TYR A 214 -5.39 -1.86 21.94
C TYR A 214 -4.13 -1.74 22.79
#